data_7e99971dfb8f6b4a5c388c18eeaf760f
#
_entry.id   7e99971dfb8f6b4a5c388c18eeaf760f
#
_cell.length_a   1.000
_cell.length_b   1.000
_cell.length_c   1.000
_cell.angle_alpha   90.00
_cell.angle_beta   90.00
_cell.angle_gamma   90.00
#
_symmetry.space_group_name_H-M   'P 1'
#
loop_
_entity.id
_entity.type
_entity.pdbx_description
1 polymer ?
#
loop_
_entity_poly.entity_id
_entity_poly.type
_entity_poly.pdbx_seq_one_letter_code
_entity_poly.pdbx_strand_id
1 'polypeptide(L)'
;AIAASIRRDLAARIAERSARGLRPPGLAVILVGDDPASRIYVRNKRTACAETGIVSRDYDLPASTSEATILALIDELNADPVIDGI
;
A
#
# COMPACT_ATOMS: atom_id res chain seq x y z
N ALA A 1 -17.53 14.47 4.13
CA ALA A 1 -17.47 13.55 3.00
C ALA A 1 -17.40 12.10 3.47
N ILE A 2 -18.04 11.18 2.75
CA ILE A 2 -18.10 9.75 3.10
C ILE A 2 -16.69 9.15 3.19
N ALA A 3 -15.81 9.50 2.27
CA ALA A 3 -14.44 8.98 2.24
C ALA A 3 -13.64 9.39 3.50
N ALA A 4 -13.79 10.62 3.98
CA ALA A 4 -13.12 11.09 5.18
C ALA A 4 -13.65 10.36 6.44
N SER A 5 -14.95 10.09 6.49
CA SER A 5 -15.56 9.33 7.59
C SER A 5 -15.04 7.89 7.63
N ILE A 6 -14.97 7.23 6.48
CA ILE A 6 -14.44 5.85 6.36
C ILE A 6 -12.98 5.80 6.80
N ARG A 7 -12.16 6.79 6.38
CA ARG A 7 -10.75 6.86 6.79
C ARG A 7 -10.58 7.02 8.28
N ARG A 8 -11.41 7.83 8.91
CA ARG A 8 -11.39 8.00 10.38
C ARG A 8 -11.76 6.71 11.10
N ASP A 9 -12.77 6.00 10.64
CA ASP A 9 -13.17 4.72 11.21
C ASP A 9 -12.05 3.67 11.07
N LEU A 10 -11.41 3.61 9.90
CA LEU A 10 -10.28 2.71 9.67
C LEU A 10 -9.09 3.07 10.57
N ALA A 11 -8.77 4.35 10.70
CA ALA A 11 -7.69 4.80 11.57
C ALA A 11 -7.94 4.41 13.03
N ALA A 12 -9.16 4.56 13.51
CA ALA A 12 -9.53 4.16 14.86
C ALA A 12 -9.41 2.65 15.07
N ARG A 13 -9.84 1.84 14.11
CA ARG A 13 -9.73 0.37 14.17
C ARG A 13 -8.28 -0.09 14.15
N ILE A 14 -7.45 0.54 13.33
CA ILE A 14 -6.02 0.23 13.24
C ILE A 14 -5.31 0.62 14.54
N ALA A 15 -5.62 1.79 15.11
CA ALA A 15 -5.08 2.22 16.39
C ALA A 15 -5.46 1.25 17.52
N GLU A 16 -6.69 0.76 17.54
CA GLU A 16 -7.15 -0.23 18.51
C GLU A 16 -6.36 -1.54 18.38
N ARG A 17 -6.13 -2.01 17.16
CA ARG A 17 -5.31 -3.21 16.91
C ARG A 17 -3.88 -3.01 17.39
N SER A 18 -3.28 -1.85 17.14
CA SER A 18 -1.94 -1.53 17.60
C SER A 18 -1.85 -1.53 19.12
N ALA A 19 -2.88 -1.01 19.80
CA ALA A 19 -2.95 -1.03 21.26
C ALA A 19 -3.01 -2.46 21.81
N ARG A 20 -3.50 -3.43 21.02
CA ARG A 20 -3.52 -4.86 21.37
C ARG A 20 -2.23 -5.59 21.01
N GLY A 21 -1.21 -4.89 20.55
CA GLY A 21 0.06 -5.49 20.14
C GLY A 21 0.06 -6.13 18.75
N LEU A 22 -0.98 -5.89 17.94
CA LEU A 22 -1.04 -6.37 16.57
C LEU A 22 -0.30 -5.42 15.65
N ARG A 23 0.39 -5.97 14.63
CA ARG A 23 1.08 -5.13 13.66
C ARG A 23 0.08 -4.35 12.79
N PRO A 24 0.46 -3.16 12.27
CA PRO A 24 -0.39 -2.45 11.32
C PRO A 24 -0.51 -3.22 10.00
N PRO A 25 -1.62 -3.06 9.27
CA PRO A 25 -1.76 -3.65 7.94
C PRO A 25 -0.66 -3.13 7.00
N GLY A 26 -0.13 -4.01 6.15
CA GLY A 26 0.88 -3.68 5.15
C GLY A 26 0.33 -3.78 3.74
N LEU A 27 0.61 -2.77 2.92
CA LEU A 27 0.18 -2.70 1.53
C LEU A 27 1.39 -2.44 0.64
N ALA A 28 1.59 -3.25 -0.39
CA ALA A 28 2.61 -3.02 -1.40
C ALA A 28 1.96 -2.41 -2.64
N VAL A 29 2.59 -1.39 -3.20
CA VAL A 29 2.14 -0.70 -4.42
C VAL A 29 3.25 -0.82 -5.46
N ILE A 30 2.93 -1.40 -6.61
CA ILE A 30 3.87 -1.56 -7.72
C ILE A 30 3.45 -0.63 -8.84
N LEU A 31 4.33 0.28 -9.23
CA LEU A 31 4.14 1.18 -10.35
C LEU A 31 5.17 0.87 -11.43
N VAL A 32 4.71 0.58 -12.65
CA VAL A 32 5.57 0.32 -13.80
C VAL A 32 5.40 1.45 -14.80
N GLY A 33 6.50 2.10 -15.14
CA GLY A 33 6.50 3.23 -16.06
C GLY A 33 6.38 4.57 -15.36
N ASP A 34 6.08 5.61 -16.14
CA ASP A 34 6.09 6.99 -15.69
C ASP A 34 4.84 7.74 -16.18
N ASP A 35 3.67 7.20 -15.87
CA ASP A 35 2.39 7.81 -16.22
C ASP A 35 2.00 8.85 -15.16
N PRO A 36 1.79 10.14 -15.51
CA PRO A 36 1.39 11.17 -14.55
C PRO A 36 0.10 10.85 -13.80
N ALA A 37 -0.89 10.23 -14.46
CA ALA A 37 -2.14 9.85 -13.81
C ALA A 37 -1.90 8.78 -12.74
N SER A 38 -1.06 7.80 -13.03
CA SER A 38 -0.69 6.75 -12.07
C SER A 38 0.08 7.32 -10.88
N ARG A 39 0.93 8.32 -11.10
CA ARG A 39 1.66 9.01 -10.02
C ARG A 39 0.70 9.71 -9.06
N ILE A 40 -0.31 10.38 -9.56
CA ILE A 40 -1.34 11.04 -8.74
C ILE A 40 -2.09 10.00 -7.91
N TYR A 41 -2.49 8.91 -8.53
CA TYR A 41 -3.18 7.81 -7.86
C TYR A 41 -2.34 7.23 -6.72
N VAL A 42 -1.06 6.95 -6.97
CA VAL A 42 -0.16 6.40 -5.96
C VAL A 42 0.05 7.39 -4.81
N ARG A 43 0.20 8.67 -5.11
CA ARG A 43 0.32 9.72 -4.10
C ARG A 43 -0.91 9.76 -3.19
N ASN A 44 -2.11 9.72 -3.77
CA ASN A 44 -3.36 9.75 -3.02
C ASN A 44 -3.50 8.50 -2.13
N LYS A 45 -3.13 7.35 -2.66
CA LYS A 45 -3.15 6.09 -1.92
C LYS A 45 -2.16 6.11 -0.75
N ARG A 46 -0.97 6.64 -0.98
CA ARG A 46 0.05 6.80 0.06
C ARG A 46 -0.43 7.72 1.18
N THR A 47 -1.06 8.84 0.84
CA THR A 47 -1.66 9.77 1.80
C THR A 47 -2.76 9.09 2.61
N ALA A 48 -3.66 8.34 1.95
CA ALA A 48 -4.72 7.62 2.62
C ALA A 48 -4.17 6.56 3.59
N CYS A 49 -3.12 5.84 3.21
CA CYS A 49 -2.46 4.88 4.10
C CYS A 49 -1.85 5.57 5.32
N ALA A 50 -1.19 6.70 5.13
CA ALA A 50 -0.59 7.46 6.24
C ALA A 50 -1.67 7.95 7.22
N GLU A 51 -2.82 8.42 6.73
CA GLU A 51 -3.92 8.89 7.55
C GLU A 51 -4.59 7.77 8.36
N THR A 52 -4.60 6.55 7.83
CA THR A 52 -5.26 5.40 8.47
C THR A 52 -4.32 4.53 9.30
N GLY A 53 -3.02 4.74 9.21
CA GLY A 53 -2.04 3.92 9.91
C GLY A 53 -1.64 2.66 9.17
N ILE A 54 -2.01 2.52 7.91
CA ILE A 54 -1.58 1.42 7.06
C ILE A 54 -0.14 1.69 6.60
N VAL A 55 0.73 0.68 6.73
CA VAL A 55 2.10 0.77 6.22
C VAL A 55 2.08 0.53 4.72
N SER A 56 2.51 1.51 3.92
CA SER A 56 2.62 1.34 2.48
C SER A 56 4.07 1.21 2.06
N ARG A 57 4.33 0.29 1.15
CA ARG A 57 5.64 0.04 0.57
C ARG A 57 5.52 0.19 -0.94
N ASP A 58 6.27 1.15 -1.52
CA ASP A 58 6.15 1.49 -2.93
C ASP A 58 7.34 0.95 -3.71
N TYR A 59 7.05 0.41 -4.89
CA TYR A 59 8.04 -0.10 -5.83
C TYR A 59 7.84 0.59 -7.17
N ASP A 60 8.75 1.51 -7.51
CA ASP A 60 8.74 2.19 -8.80
C ASP A 60 9.67 1.46 -9.76
N LEU A 61 9.09 0.85 -10.78
CA LEU A 61 9.82 0.07 -11.77
C LEU A 61 9.81 0.80 -13.12
N PRO A 62 10.93 0.78 -13.88
CA PRO A 62 10.93 1.37 -15.21
C PRO A 62 10.00 0.65 -16.17
N ALA A 63 9.52 1.35 -17.20
CA ALA A 63 8.60 0.79 -18.19
C ALA A 63 9.21 -0.43 -18.90
N SER A 64 10.53 -0.51 -18.97
CA SER A 64 11.27 -1.64 -19.57
C SER A 64 11.35 -2.87 -18.67
N THR A 65 10.80 -2.84 -17.47
CA THR A 65 10.85 -3.97 -16.54
C THR A 65 10.13 -5.18 -17.14
N SER A 66 10.78 -6.34 -17.14
CA SER A 66 10.22 -7.55 -17.71
C SER A 66 9.07 -8.08 -16.86
N GLU A 67 8.13 -8.78 -17.51
CA GLU A 67 7.04 -9.46 -16.82
C GLU A 67 7.55 -10.45 -15.77
N ALA A 68 8.61 -11.18 -16.10
CA ALA A 68 9.22 -12.13 -15.16
C ALA A 68 9.71 -11.44 -13.89
N THR A 69 10.30 -10.26 -14.00
CA THR A 69 10.76 -9.47 -12.84
C THR A 69 9.57 -9.03 -11.98
N ILE A 70 8.48 -8.56 -12.61
CA ILE A 70 7.27 -8.15 -11.90
C ILE A 70 6.64 -9.32 -11.16
N LEU A 71 6.53 -10.48 -11.82
CA LEU A 71 5.96 -11.69 -11.20
C LEU A 71 6.82 -12.18 -10.03
N ALA A 72 8.15 -12.12 -10.17
CA ALA A 72 9.05 -12.49 -9.08
C ALA A 72 8.88 -11.57 -7.86
N LEU A 73 8.69 -10.26 -8.09
CA LEU A 73 8.44 -9.30 -7.01
C LEU A 73 7.10 -9.60 -6.32
N ILE A 74 6.06 -9.88 -7.09
CA ILE A 74 4.74 -10.24 -6.55
C ILE A 74 4.83 -11.50 -5.68
N ASP A 75 5.55 -12.52 -6.14
CA ASP A 75 5.74 -13.75 -5.37
C ASP A 75 6.49 -13.48 -4.07
N GLU A 76 7.51 -12.65 -4.10
CA GLU A 76 8.27 -12.24 -2.91
C GLU A 76 7.36 -11.51 -1.91
N LEU A 77 6.52 -10.59 -2.40
CA LEU A 77 5.60 -9.84 -1.55
C LEU A 77 4.50 -10.71 -0.97
N ASN A 78 4.01 -11.69 -1.73
CA ASN A 78 3.02 -12.66 -1.23
C ASN A 78 3.59 -13.54 -0.11
N ALA A 79 4.89 -13.76 -0.10
CA ALA A 79 5.56 -14.53 0.94
C ALA A 79 5.95 -13.67 2.15
N ASP A 80 5.85 -12.35 2.06
CA ASP A 80 6.22 -11.43 3.14
C ASP A 80 5.10 -11.36 4.18
N PRO A 81 5.36 -11.76 5.45
CA PRO A 81 4.31 -11.80 6.47
C PRO A 81 3.78 -10.43 6.90
N VAL A 82 4.46 -9.33 6.55
CA VAL A 82 4.01 -7.97 6.89
C VAL A 82 3.22 -7.31 5.77
N ILE A 83 3.06 -7.97 4.62
CA ILE A 83 2.29 -7.49 3.47
C ILE A 83 0.96 -8.23 3.40
N ASP A 84 -0.14 -7.50 3.53
CA ASP A 84 -1.50 -8.04 3.51
C ASP A 84 -2.18 -7.89 2.14
N GLY A 85 -1.67 -6.98 1.29
CA GLY A 85 -2.23 -6.76 -0.05
C GLY A 85 -1.22 -6.08 -0.98
N ILE A 86 -1.48 -6.21 -2.25
CA ILE A 86 -0.63 -5.65 -3.31
C ILE A 86 -1.47 -4.76 -4.22
#